data_847acfc9c508046b4245dd32aab0984b
#
_entry.id   847acfc9c508046b4245dd32aab0984b
#
_cell.length_a   1.000
_cell.length_b   1.000
_cell.length_c   1.000
_cell.angle_alpha   90.00
_cell.angle_beta   90.00
_cell.angle_gamma   90.00
#
_symmetry.space_group_name_H-M   'P 1'
#
loop_
_entity.id
_entity.type
_entity.pdbx_description
1 polymer ?
#
loop_
_entity_poly.entity_id
_entity_poly.type
_entity_poly.pdbx_seq_one_letter_code
_entity_poly.pdbx_strand_id
1 'polypeptide(L)'
;MDSQKASASVITLPMCKWLSAERSEDHLVAWNESREWWQHEFRRDVLSLIAGLRRTSHSRWALCLEDNYSFAVALLAVIYSGKTPVLPGHFRPAVLAEQQSEFDALITDLPLSPDCPVLRFPFASEDTLKVLPPWPQDALVILFTSGSTGKPQKIVKPVSCLDLESQWLGARWGTEFADARFAATVAPHHMYGLSFAFMLPLSLGLPFVTTSVKYHEQLHSLASVHSLVFISSPAFLERLDPALNMPKLRHVFSAGGPLKHEAARLVAQTCGDVPTEIYGTTETGVIAFRQQHQPEQFWTLFGENVFSLSPDGNTSLISPLVSPSCCFTLSDEIRMLPADPCHFELLGRKDRIVKIAEQRVSLTEIEQRLCQLDLLSEASVLTVEKRGRVYVAAVLVLSRSGEQLLDAQGQVALLDNLRQSLRSWISPVALPRYWRIVPAIPLNQQGKRSAAELQEMFL
;
A
#
# COMPACT_ATOMS: atom_id res chain seq x y z
N MET A 1 5.87 -44.44 -12.06
CA MET A 1 4.45 -44.22 -12.43
C MET A 1 3.95 -43.10 -11.54
N ASP A 2 4.29 -41.88 -11.93
CA ASP A 2 3.85 -40.68 -11.21
C ASP A 2 2.46 -40.30 -11.73
N SER A 3 1.48 -40.47 -10.86
CA SER A 3 0.13 -39.96 -11.13
C SER A 3 0.16 -38.44 -11.01
N GLN A 4 0.24 -37.76 -12.15
CA GLN A 4 -0.15 -36.35 -12.26
C GLN A 4 -1.62 -36.24 -11.83
N LYS A 5 -1.84 -35.86 -10.58
CA LYS A 5 -3.12 -35.26 -10.17
C LYS A 5 -3.29 -34.00 -10.99
N ALA A 6 -4.19 -34.02 -11.95
CA ALA A 6 -4.65 -32.82 -12.63
C ALA A 6 -5.12 -31.84 -11.55
N SER A 7 -4.34 -30.81 -11.30
CA SER A 7 -4.72 -29.70 -10.43
C SER A 7 -5.95 -29.06 -11.07
N ALA A 8 -7.08 -29.13 -10.40
CA ALA A 8 -8.26 -28.36 -10.79
C ALA A 8 -7.81 -26.87 -10.82
N SER A 9 -7.84 -26.26 -11.99
CA SER A 9 -7.49 -24.83 -12.13
C SER A 9 -8.48 -24.02 -11.32
N VAL A 10 -7.98 -23.30 -10.34
CA VAL A 10 -8.79 -22.35 -9.58
C VAL A 10 -9.25 -21.24 -10.52
N ILE A 11 -10.56 -21.09 -10.62
CA ILE A 11 -11.17 -20.07 -11.49
C ILE A 11 -11.21 -18.75 -10.72
N THR A 12 -10.47 -17.76 -11.19
CA THR A 12 -10.58 -16.37 -10.73
C THR A 12 -11.61 -15.63 -11.59
N LEU A 13 -12.53 -14.92 -10.96
CA LEU A 13 -13.49 -14.08 -11.65
C LEU A 13 -12.96 -12.64 -11.77
N PRO A 14 -13.04 -12.02 -12.96
CA PRO A 14 -12.73 -10.60 -13.12
C PRO A 14 -13.76 -9.73 -12.38
N MET A 15 -13.38 -8.50 -12.04
CA MET A 15 -14.18 -7.58 -11.21
C MET A 15 -15.61 -7.38 -11.75
N CYS A 16 -15.79 -7.32 -13.05
CA CYS A 16 -17.09 -7.20 -13.69
C CYS A 16 -18.05 -8.37 -13.41
N LYS A 17 -17.53 -9.51 -12.92
CA LYS A 17 -18.29 -10.74 -12.64
C LYS A 17 -18.58 -10.96 -11.15
N TRP A 18 -18.00 -10.18 -10.25
CA TRP A 18 -18.14 -10.39 -8.81
C TRP A 18 -19.58 -10.28 -8.30
N LEU A 19 -20.41 -9.48 -8.96
CA LEU A 19 -21.83 -9.31 -8.64
C LEU A 19 -22.76 -10.07 -9.62
N SER A 20 -22.21 -10.92 -10.47
CA SER A 20 -22.99 -11.72 -11.42
C SER A 20 -23.64 -12.94 -10.75
N ALA A 21 -24.55 -13.59 -11.47
CA ALA A 21 -25.18 -14.84 -11.04
C ALA A 21 -24.22 -16.06 -11.00
N GLU A 22 -22.97 -15.90 -11.40
CA GLU A 22 -21.92 -16.92 -11.27
C GLU A 22 -21.58 -17.21 -9.80
N ARG A 23 -21.95 -16.30 -8.87
CA ARG A 23 -21.86 -16.53 -7.42
C ARG A 23 -23.24 -16.68 -6.81
N SER A 24 -23.36 -17.67 -5.92
CA SER A 24 -24.59 -17.88 -5.13
C SER A 24 -24.89 -16.64 -4.31
N GLU A 25 -26.18 -16.32 -4.13
CA GLU A 25 -26.62 -15.23 -3.27
C GLU A 25 -26.25 -15.44 -1.79
N ASP A 26 -26.11 -16.70 -1.37
CA ASP A 26 -25.68 -17.12 -0.03
C ASP A 26 -24.16 -17.27 0.07
N HIS A 27 -23.39 -16.69 -0.85
CA HIS A 27 -21.93 -16.66 -0.80
C HIS A 27 -21.46 -15.61 0.21
N LEU A 28 -20.57 -16.01 1.14
CA LEU A 28 -19.97 -15.13 2.12
C LEU A 28 -18.91 -14.23 1.45
N VAL A 29 -19.08 -12.91 1.53
CA VAL A 29 -18.20 -11.92 0.90
C VAL A 29 -17.23 -11.31 1.91
N ALA A 30 -17.74 -10.90 3.05
CA ALA A 30 -16.96 -10.22 4.07
C ALA A 30 -17.44 -10.58 5.47
N TRP A 31 -16.59 -10.37 6.47
CA TRP A 31 -16.89 -10.73 7.84
C TRP A 31 -16.08 -9.90 8.85
N ASN A 32 -16.57 -9.84 10.07
CA ASN A 32 -15.83 -9.43 11.26
C ASN A 32 -16.30 -10.27 12.47
N GLU A 33 -15.83 -9.98 13.67
CA GLU A 33 -16.18 -10.71 14.89
C GLU A 33 -17.69 -10.71 15.22
N SER A 34 -18.44 -9.71 14.72
CA SER A 34 -19.84 -9.49 15.09
C SER A 34 -20.83 -9.78 13.95
N ARG A 35 -20.37 -9.83 12.69
CA ARG A 35 -21.24 -9.91 11.52
C ARG A 35 -20.57 -10.54 10.31
N GLU A 36 -21.40 -11.17 9.48
CA GLU A 36 -21.08 -11.64 8.14
C GLU A 36 -21.92 -10.91 7.11
N TRP A 37 -21.32 -10.63 5.93
CA TRP A 37 -21.99 -10.00 4.79
C TRP A 37 -22.01 -10.97 3.61
N TRP A 38 -23.21 -11.15 3.09
CA TRP A 38 -23.49 -12.15 2.05
C TRP A 38 -23.59 -11.49 0.67
N GLN A 39 -23.48 -12.26 -0.39
CA GLN A 39 -23.49 -11.78 -1.78
C GLN A 39 -24.75 -10.95 -2.12
N HIS A 40 -25.94 -11.38 -1.67
CA HIS A 40 -27.19 -10.64 -1.88
C HIS A 40 -27.18 -9.27 -1.21
N GLU A 41 -26.59 -9.14 -0.01
CA GLU A 41 -26.44 -7.86 0.69
C GLU A 41 -25.45 -6.97 -0.07
N PHE A 42 -24.28 -7.56 -0.43
CA PHE A 42 -23.25 -6.84 -1.17
C PHE A 42 -23.76 -6.28 -2.49
N ARG A 43 -24.50 -7.08 -3.26
CA ARG A 43 -25.14 -6.67 -4.50
C ARG A 43 -26.17 -5.55 -4.28
N ARG A 44 -27.04 -5.70 -3.27
CA ARG A 44 -28.02 -4.69 -2.90
C ARG A 44 -27.36 -3.36 -2.54
N ASP A 45 -26.31 -3.37 -1.71
CA ASP A 45 -25.66 -2.16 -1.23
C ASP A 45 -24.93 -1.43 -2.37
N VAL A 46 -24.29 -2.19 -3.30
CA VAL A 46 -23.72 -1.61 -4.52
C VAL A 46 -24.81 -0.99 -5.40
N LEU A 47 -25.94 -1.67 -5.65
CA LEU A 47 -27.03 -1.15 -6.47
C LEU A 47 -27.66 0.12 -5.87
N SER A 48 -27.78 0.18 -4.55
CA SER A 48 -28.27 1.35 -3.83
C SER A 48 -27.33 2.54 -4.01
N LEU A 49 -26.03 2.33 -3.86
CA LEU A 49 -25.05 3.40 -4.05
C LEU A 49 -24.95 3.86 -5.51
N ILE A 50 -25.05 2.96 -6.49
CA ILE A 50 -25.13 3.33 -7.92
C ILE A 50 -26.30 4.27 -8.17
N ALA A 51 -27.47 4.00 -7.59
CA ALA A 51 -28.65 4.87 -7.73
C ALA A 51 -28.37 6.30 -7.24
N GLY A 52 -27.69 6.43 -6.10
CA GLY A 52 -27.26 7.73 -5.57
C GLY A 52 -26.24 8.43 -6.47
N LEU A 53 -25.22 7.72 -6.91
CA LEU A 53 -24.13 8.26 -7.73
C LEU A 53 -24.62 8.76 -9.10
N ARG A 54 -25.60 8.09 -9.71
CA ARG A 54 -26.19 8.48 -11.00
C ARG A 54 -26.94 9.80 -10.97
N ARG A 55 -27.37 10.26 -9.80
CA ARG A 55 -28.04 11.57 -9.61
C ARG A 55 -27.05 12.73 -9.58
N THR A 56 -25.75 12.46 -9.58
CA THR A 56 -24.70 13.46 -9.51
C THR A 56 -23.96 13.57 -10.84
N SER A 57 -23.48 14.77 -11.16
CA SER A 57 -22.64 15.03 -12.35
C SER A 57 -21.16 14.78 -12.10
N HIS A 58 -20.75 14.50 -10.87
CA HIS A 58 -19.35 14.28 -10.50
C HIS A 58 -18.80 13.01 -11.13
N SER A 59 -17.62 13.07 -11.73
CA SER A 59 -17.01 11.97 -12.50
C SER A 59 -15.93 11.22 -11.71
N ARG A 60 -15.17 11.91 -10.86
CA ARG A 60 -14.08 11.34 -10.10
C ARG A 60 -14.41 11.38 -8.61
N TRP A 61 -14.37 10.21 -7.96
CA TRP A 61 -14.77 10.04 -6.56
C TRP A 61 -13.60 9.56 -5.71
N ALA A 62 -13.18 10.38 -4.77
CA ALA A 62 -12.19 9.96 -3.78
C ALA A 62 -12.82 8.98 -2.77
N LEU A 63 -12.17 7.83 -2.57
CA LEU A 63 -12.62 6.81 -1.62
C LEU A 63 -11.76 6.89 -0.35
N CYS A 64 -12.32 7.45 0.71
CA CYS A 64 -11.66 7.61 2.00
C CYS A 64 -12.39 6.78 3.06
N LEU A 65 -12.23 5.46 3.00
CA LEU A 65 -12.98 4.49 3.79
C LEU A 65 -12.00 3.59 4.58
N GLU A 66 -12.26 3.45 5.89
CA GLU A 66 -11.50 2.53 6.77
C GLU A 66 -12.11 1.13 6.81
N ASP A 67 -13.44 1.03 6.64
CA ASP A 67 -14.11 -0.27 6.56
C ASP A 67 -13.95 -0.86 5.15
N ASN A 68 -13.37 -2.06 5.06
CA ASN A 68 -13.05 -2.72 3.80
C ASN A 68 -14.32 -3.13 3.02
N TYR A 69 -15.43 -3.45 3.70
CA TYR A 69 -16.69 -3.76 3.01
C TYR A 69 -17.29 -2.51 2.37
N SER A 70 -17.31 -1.40 3.11
CA SER A 70 -17.75 -0.09 2.59
C SER A 70 -16.88 0.35 1.42
N PHE A 71 -15.57 0.10 1.48
CA PHE A 71 -14.64 0.33 0.37
C PHE A 71 -15.00 -0.52 -0.85
N ALA A 72 -15.31 -1.81 -0.65
CA ALA A 72 -15.73 -2.72 -1.73
C ALA A 72 -17.00 -2.22 -2.43
N VAL A 73 -18.01 -1.86 -1.65
CA VAL A 73 -19.28 -1.31 -2.16
C VAL A 73 -19.01 -0.02 -2.94
N ALA A 74 -18.23 0.90 -2.39
CA ALA A 74 -17.95 2.18 -3.03
C ALA A 74 -17.16 2.03 -4.34
N LEU A 75 -16.10 1.21 -4.34
CA LEU A 75 -15.28 0.97 -5.53
C LEU A 75 -16.12 0.45 -6.70
N LEU A 76 -16.90 -0.60 -6.47
CA LEU A 76 -17.74 -1.18 -7.51
C LEU A 76 -18.85 -0.22 -7.96
N ALA A 77 -19.50 0.46 -7.01
CA ALA A 77 -20.58 1.39 -7.35
C ALA A 77 -20.09 2.56 -8.20
N VAL A 78 -18.91 3.11 -7.89
CA VAL A 78 -18.31 4.19 -8.69
C VAL A 78 -18.01 3.71 -10.10
N ILE A 79 -17.38 2.53 -10.26
CA ILE A 79 -17.05 1.97 -11.58
C ILE A 79 -18.33 1.64 -12.37
N TYR A 80 -19.29 0.92 -11.79
CA TYR A 80 -20.55 0.60 -12.46
C TYR A 80 -21.40 1.84 -12.82
N SER A 81 -21.16 2.96 -12.18
CA SER A 81 -21.76 4.25 -12.53
C SER A 81 -21.10 4.94 -13.71
N GLY A 82 -20.06 4.32 -14.32
CA GLY A 82 -19.25 4.91 -15.39
C GLY A 82 -18.34 6.04 -14.88
N LYS A 83 -17.99 6.03 -13.60
CA LYS A 83 -17.18 7.05 -12.92
C LYS A 83 -15.83 6.46 -12.51
N THR A 84 -14.88 7.32 -12.16
CA THR A 84 -13.52 6.92 -11.81
C THR A 84 -13.29 7.00 -10.30
N PRO A 85 -12.97 5.90 -9.62
CA PRO A 85 -12.54 5.94 -8.24
C PRO A 85 -11.12 6.47 -8.15
N VAL A 86 -10.91 7.34 -7.15
CA VAL A 86 -9.63 7.92 -6.78
C VAL A 86 -9.26 7.42 -5.39
N LEU A 87 -8.11 6.80 -5.25
CA LEU A 87 -7.60 6.26 -4.00
C LEU A 87 -6.48 7.16 -3.47
N PRO A 88 -6.79 8.12 -2.59
CA PRO A 88 -5.77 8.97 -1.97
C PRO A 88 -4.79 8.14 -1.15
N GLY A 89 -3.51 8.47 -1.21
CA GLY A 89 -2.50 7.76 -0.40
C GLY A 89 -2.67 7.96 1.11
N HIS A 90 -3.37 9.04 1.51
CA HIS A 90 -3.68 9.35 2.91
C HIS A 90 -4.98 10.15 3.00
N PHE A 91 -5.70 10.00 4.12
CA PHE A 91 -6.97 10.70 4.38
C PHE A 91 -6.79 11.99 5.20
N ARG A 92 -5.55 12.53 5.30
CA ARG A 92 -5.31 13.79 6.01
C ARG A 92 -5.89 14.97 5.23
N PRO A 93 -6.57 15.92 5.91
CA PRO A 93 -7.19 17.06 5.24
C PRO A 93 -6.24 17.84 4.33
N ALA A 94 -4.99 18.10 4.77
CA ALA A 94 -4.02 18.83 3.98
C ALA A 94 -3.60 18.06 2.69
N VAL A 95 -3.44 16.74 2.77
CA VAL A 95 -3.10 15.91 1.60
C VAL A 95 -4.29 15.84 0.64
N LEU A 96 -5.52 15.71 1.15
CA LEU A 96 -6.73 15.73 0.33
C LEU A 96 -6.92 17.08 -0.35
N ALA A 97 -6.62 18.18 0.33
CA ALA A 97 -6.66 19.52 -0.26
C ALA A 97 -5.65 19.69 -1.41
N GLU A 98 -4.43 19.16 -1.27
CA GLU A 98 -3.45 19.17 -2.38
C GLU A 98 -3.89 18.33 -3.58
N GLN A 99 -4.63 17.25 -3.33
CA GLN A 99 -5.14 16.36 -4.38
C GLN A 99 -6.53 16.76 -4.88
N GLN A 100 -7.10 17.87 -4.42
CA GLN A 100 -8.47 18.30 -4.72
C GLN A 100 -8.76 18.44 -6.23
N SER A 101 -7.75 18.79 -7.04
CA SER A 101 -7.91 18.86 -8.50
C SER A 101 -8.08 17.49 -9.16
N GLU A 102 -7.84 16.40 -8.45
CA GLU A 102 -7.87 15.04 -8.97
C GLU A 102 -9.19 14.32 -8.71
N PHE A 103 -10.08 14.87 -7.89
CA PHE A 103 -11.40 14.34 -7.64
C PHE A 103 -12.43 15.44 -7.48
N ASP A 104 -13.69 15.13 -7.82
CA ASP A 104 -14.81 16.09 -7.84
C ASP A 104 -15.70 15.95 -6.59
N ALA A 105 -15.66 14.77 -5.95
CA ALA A 105 -16.45 14.45 -4.76
C ALA A 105 -15.76 13.33 -3.96
N LEU A 106 -16.24 13.10 -2.73
CA LEU A 106 -15.64 12.16 -1.79
C LEU A 106 -16.68 11.21 -1.19
N ILE A 107 -16.33 9.93 -1.05
CA ILE A 107 -17.08 8.92 -0.30
C ILE A 107 -16.27 8.55 0.95
N THR A 108 -16.90 8.57 2.13
CA THR A 108 -16.19 8.33 3.40
C THR A 108 -17.08 7.78 4.51
N ASP A 109 -16.48 6.99 5.38
CA ASP A 109 -17.00 6.61 6.71
C ASP A 109 -16.36 7.44 7.84
N LEU A 110 -15.47 8.36 7.50
CA LEU A 110 -14.72 9.20 8.42
C LEU A 110 -15.33 10.62 8.57
N PRO A 111 -15.05 11.36 9.64
CA PRO A 111 -15.52 12.72 9.85
C PRO A 111 -14.73 13.76 9.03
N LEU A 112 -14.56 13.51 7.73
CA LEU A 112 -13.87 14.40 6.80
C LEU A 112 -14.82 15.48 6.26
N SER A 113 -14.30 16.68 6.03
CA SER A 113 -15.05 17.82 5.49
C SER A 113 -14.18 18.59 4.49
N PRO A 114 -13.91 18.00 3.29
CA PRO A 114 -13.17 18.68 2.22
C PRO A 114 -14.06 19.74 1.54
N ASP A 115 -13.44 20.59 0.71
CA ASP A 115 -14.11 21.58 -0.15
C ASP A 115 -14.77 20.95 -1.39
N CYS A 116 -15.47 19.83 -1.20
CA CYS A 116 -16.22 19.16 -2.26
C CYS A 116 -17.43 18.42 -1.68
N PRO A 117 -18.40 18.00 -2.49
CA PRO A 117 -19.52 17.16 -2.05
C PRO A 117 -19.05 15.86 -1.41
N VAL A 118 -19.64 15.51 -0.27
CA VAL A 118 -19.31 14.32 0.51
C VAL A 118 -20.52 13.41 0.62
N LEU A 119 -20.35 12.17 0.23
CA LEU A 119 -21.29 11.09 0.48
C LEU A 119 -20.76 10.26 1.66
N ARG A 120 -21.60 10.09 2.68
CA ARG A 120 -21.19 9.39 3.91
C ARG A 120 -21.71 7.95 3.95
N PHE A 121 -20.88 7.06 4.46
CA PHE A 121 -21.27 5.70 4.83
C PHE A 121 -21.66 5.61 6.32
N PRO A 122 -22.62 4.71 6.67
CA PRO A 122 -23.40 3.88 5.76
C PRO A 122 -24.33 4.73 4.88
N PHE A 123 -24.44 4.36 3.59
CA PHE A 123 -25.29 5.04 2.64
C PHE A 123 -26.64 4.32 2.57
N ALA A 124 -27.71 5.04 2.85
CA ALA A 124 -29.07 4.57 2.67
C ALA A 124 -29.73 5.36 1.55
N SER A 125 -30.25 4.68 0.56
CA SER A 125 -31.11 5.27 -0.49
C SER A 125 -32.46 4.58 -0.47
N GLU A 126 -33.53 5.34 -0.57
CA GLU A 126 -34.88 4.81 -0.78
C GLU A 126 -35.01 4.15 -2.15
N ASP A 127 -34.19 4.56 -3.13
CA ASP A 127 -34.16 4.03 -4.48
C ASP A 127 -32.97 3.09 -4.65
N THR A 128 -33.25 1.85 -4.99
CA THR A 128 -32.25 0.85 -5.36
C THR A 128 -32.51 0.38 -6.79
N LEU A 129 -31.44 0.30 -7.59
CA LEU A 129 -31.56 -0.26 -8.94
C LEU A 129 -31.90 -1.75 -8.84
N LYS A 130 -32.73 -2.25 -9.77
CA LYS A 130 -33.08 -3.69 -9.84
C LYS A 130 -32.05 -4.51 -10.62
N VAL A 131 -31.31 -3.87 -11.52
CA VAL A 131 -30.37 -4.53 -12.43
C VAL A 131 -29.06 -3.74 -12.44
N LEU A 132 -27.94 -4.47 -12.46
CA LEU A 132 -26.62 -3.87 -12.63
C LEU A 132 -26.52 -3.18 -14.00
N PRO A 133 -25.95 -1.97 -14.05
CA PRO A 133 -25.59 -1.35 -15.32
C PRO A 133 -24.55 -2.19 -16.07
N PRO A 134 -24.39 -1.97 -17.40
CA PRO A 134 -23.28 -2.57 -18.12
C PRO A 134 -21.94 -2.11 -17.54
N TRP A 135 -20.97 -3.02 -17.50
CA TRP A 135 -19.63 -2.72 -17.06
C TRP A 135 -18.91 -1.81 -18.07
N PRO A 136 -18.28 -0.70 -17.66
CA PRO A 136 -17.52 0.15 -18.56
C PRO A 136 -16.26 -0.58 -19.07
N GLN A 137 -16.04 -0.54 -20.40
CA GLN A 137 -14.89 -1.25 -21.01
C GLN A 137 -13.55 -0.67 -20.58
N ASP A 138 -13.48 0.65 -20.38
CA ASP A 138 -12.26 1.38 -20.02
C ASP A 138 -12.26 1.78 -18.54
N ALA A 139 -12.66 0.85 -17.66
CA ALA A 139 -12.66 1.10 -16.23
C ALA A 139 -11.25 1.35 -15.70
N LEU A 140 -11.08 2.44 -14.95
CA LEU A 140 -9.80 2.89 -14.40
C LEU A 140 -9.91 3.10 -12.90
N VAL A 141 -8.78 2.95 -12.21
CA VAL A 141 -8.58 3.36 -10.81
C VAL A 141 -7.40 4.31 -10.77
N ILE A 142 -7.53 5.42 -10.05
CA ILE A 142 -6.45 6.38 -9.81
C ILE A 142 -5.89 6.13 -8.41
N LEU A 143 -4.58 5.90 -8.31
CA LEU A 143 -3.86 5.78 -7.04
C LEU A 143 -2.84 6.90 -6.91
N PHE A 144 -2.45 7.21 -5.68
CA PHE A 144 -1.39 8.17 -5.38
C PHE A 144 -0.26 7.51 -4.61
N THR A 145 0.98 7.85 -5.00
CA THR A 145 2.20 7.44 -4.30
C THR A 145 2.97 8.66 -3.83
N SER A 146 3.77 8.52 -2.78
CA SER A 146 4.77 9.52 -2.43
C SER A 146 5.83 9.59 -3.54
N GLY A 147 5.78 10.63 -4.37
CA GLY A 147 6.75 10.81 -5.44
C GLY A 147 8.17 11.08 -4.94
N SER A 148 9.19 10.70 -5.72
CA SER A 148 10.61 11.03 -5.43
C SER A 148 10.87 12.53 -5.43
N THR A 149 10.02 13.30 -6.09
CA THR A 149 10.08 14.77 -6.17
C THR A 149 9.38 15.47 -5.00
N GLY A 150 8.84 14.74 -4.02
CA GLY A 150 8.10 15.28 -2.88
C GLY A 150 6.65 15.66 -3.17
N LYS A 151 6.19 15.56 -4.42
CA LYS A 151 4.77 15.70 -4.78
C LYS A 151 4.14 14.33 -4.98
N PRO A 152 2.87 14.13 -4.54
CA PRO A 152 2.18 12.89 -4.80
C PRO A 152 2.14 12.58 -6.31
N GLN A 153 2.59 11.39 -6.69
CA GLN A 153 2.54 10.96 -8.07
C GLN A 153 1.23 10.22 -8.33
N LYS A 154 0.51 10.69 -9.34
CA LYS A 154 -0.73 10.07 -9.82
C LYS A 154 -0.42 8.87 -10.69
N ILE A 155 -0.98 7.73 -10.36
CA ILE A 155 -0.89 6.48 -11.11
C ILE A 155 -2.28 6.09 -11.58
N VAL A 156 -2.45 5.94 -12.88
CA VAL A 156 -3.71 5.48 -13.49
C VAL A 156 -3.58 4.01 -13.82
N LYS A 157 -4.44 3.18 -13.22
CA LYS A 157 -4.44 1.72 -13.43
C LYS A 157 -5.72 1.30 -14.13
N PRO A 158 -5.66 0.69 -15.32
CA PRO A 158 -6.80 -0.02 -15.90
C PRO A 158 -7.24 -1.16 -14.97
N VAL A 159 -8.54 -1.35 -14.81
CA VAL A 159 -9.06 -2.47 -14.02
C VAL A 159 -8.63 -3.82 -14.63
N SER A 160 -8.49 -3.89 -15.95
CA SER A 160 -7.95 -5.07 -16.63
C SER A 160 -6.55 -5.49 -16.17
N CYS A 161 -5.68 -4.54 -15.79
CA CYS A 161 -4.38 -4.86 -15.19
C CYS A 161 -4.53 -5.44 -13.78
N LEU A 162 -5.49 -4.94 -12.97
CA LEU A 162 -5.78 -5.47 -11.64
C LEU A 162 -6.39 -6.88 -11.73
N ASP A 163 -7.28 -7.11 -12.69
CA ASP A 163 -7.86 -8.43 -12.95
C ASP A 163 -6.78 -9.43 -13.39
N LEU A 164 -5.88 -9.02 -14.30
CA LEU A 164 -4.77 -9.87 -14.74
C LEU A 164 -3.82 -10.22 -13.59
N GLU A 165 -3.48 -9.25 -12.75
CA GLU A 165 -2.66 -9.49 -11.54
C GLU A 165 -3.35 -10.49 -10.60
N SER A 166 -4.65 -10.32 -10.34
CA SER A 166 -5.43 -11.26 -9.52
C SER A 166 -5.49 -12.66 -10.14
N GLN A 167 -5.56 -12.75 -11.45
CA GLN A 167 -5.52 -14.02 -12.17
C GLN A 167 -4.16 -14.72 -11.98
N TRP A 168 -3.04 -14.02 -12.08
CA TRP A 168 -1.72 -14.57 -11.81
C TRP A 168 -1.57 -15.05 -10.36
N LEU A 169 -2.02 -14.22 -9.40
CA LEU A 169 -1.98 -14.57 -7.98
C LEU A 169 -2.84 -15.80 -7.68
N GLY A 170 -4.05 -15.86 -8.22
CA GLY A 170 -4.96 -16.99 -8.07
C GLY A 170 -4.43 -18.26 -8.73
N ALA A 171 -3.81 -18.17 -9.90
CA ALA A 171 -3.18 -19.31 -10.56
C ALA A 171 -2.01 -19.88 -9.75
N ARG A 172 -1.25 -19.01 -9.06
CA ARG A 172 -0.08 -19.43 -8.28
C ARG A 172 -0.43 -20.04 -6.92
N TRP A 173 -1.36 -19.42 -6.20
CA TRP A 173 -1.65 -19.77 -4.79
C TRP A 173 -3.11 -20.15 -4.51
N GLY A 174 -4.02 -19.94 -5.44
CA GLY A 174 -5.45 -20.07 -5.17
C GLY A 174 -5.87 -21.45 -4.66
N THR A 175 -5.21 -22.53 -5.11
CA THR A 175 -5.47 -23.90 -4.62
C THR A 175 -5.09 -24.09 -3.15
N GLU A 176 -4.10 -23.30 -2.67
CA GLU A 176 -3.66 -23.36 -1.27
C GLU A 176 -4.67 -22.66 -0.34
N PHE A 177 -5.52 -21.78 -0.88
CA PHE A 177 -6.44 -20.95 -0.10
C PHE A 177 -7.85 -21.53 0.05
N ALA A 178 -8.09 -22.73 -0.40
CA ALA A 178 -9.40 -23.37 -0.29
C ALA A 178 -9.95 -23.27 1.15
N ASP A 179 -11.20 -22.81 1.28
CA ASP A 179 -11.91 -22.61 2.55
C ASP A 179 -11.27 -21.63 3.54
N ALA A 180 -10.27 -20.87 3.11
CA ALA A 180 -9.64 -19.86 3.95
C ALA A 180 -10.40 -18.52 3.91
N ARG A 181 -10.23 -17.73 4.97
CA ARG A 181 -10.67 -16.34 5.05
C ARG A 181 -9.46 -15.42 4.98
N PHE A 182 -9.63 -14.23 4.41
CA PHE A 182 -8.55 -13.26 4.29
C PHE A 182 -8.59 -12.23 5.43
N ALA A 183 -7.44 -12.03 6.07
CA ALA A 183 -7.25 -10.97 7.08
C ALA A 183 -6.01 -10.15 6.72
N ALA A 184 -6.03 -8.84 6.99
CA ALA A 184 -4.95 -7.96 6.59
C ALA A 184 -4.61 -6.90 7.63
N THR A 185 -3.34 -6.51 7.69
CA THR A 185 -2.88 -5.29 8.39
C THR A 185 -2.82 -4.08 7.47
N VAL A 186 -2.97 -4.29 6.17
CA VAL A 186 -2.80 -3.29 5.11
C VAL A 186 -4.14 -2.83 4.57
N ALA A 187 -4.24 -1.56 4.23
CA ALA A 187 -5.47 -0.96 3.75
C ALA A 187 -5.64 -1.10 2.23
N PRO A 188 -6.88 -1.24 1.71
CA PRO A 188 -7.15 -1.45 0.30
C PRO A 188 -6.93 -0.21 -0.59
N HIS A 189 -6.72 0.96 -0.02
CA HIS A 189 -6.39 2.17 -0.78
C HIS A 189 -4.90 2.27 -1.17
N HIS A 190 -4.06 1.30 -0.78
CA HIS A 190 -2.69 1.14 -1.25
C HIS A 190 -2.57 -0.07 -2.18
N MET A 191 -1.70 -0.01 -3.19
CA MET A 191 -1.61 -1.04 -4.23
C MET A 191 -1.49 -2.46 -3.66
N TYR A 192 -0.62 -2.70 -2.67
CA TYR A 192 -0.47 -4.02 -2.06
C TYR A 192 -1.76 -4.51 -1.37
N GLY A 193 -2.41 -3.65 -0.59
CA GLY A 193 -3.69 -3.97 0.03
C GLY A 193 -4.80 -4.15 -1.00
N LEU A 194 -4.82 -3.30 -2.05
CA LEU A 194 -5.77 -3.43 -3.14
C LEU A 194 -5.65 -4.80 -3.83
N SER A 195 -4.44 -5.21 -4.21
CA SER A 195 -4.22 -6.47 -4.92
C SER A 195 -4.43 -7.70 -4.03
N PHE A 196 -3.84 -7.74 -2.84
CA PHE A 196 -3.76 -8.96 -2.02
C PHE A 196 -4.88 -9.08 -0.99
N ALA A 197 -5.27 -7.98 -0.33
CA ALA A 197 -6.29 -8.03 0.72
C ALA A 197 -7.71 -7.81 0.18
N PHE A 198 -7.86 -7.34 -1.06
CA PHE A 198 -9.13 -7.00 -1.66
C PHE A 198 -9.39 -7.71 -3.00
N MET A 199 -8.60 -7.44 -4.04
CA MET A 199 -8.84 -8.02 -5.37
C MET A 199 -8.74 -9.55 -5.36
N LEU A 200 -7.68 -10.10 -4.77
CA LEU A 200 -7.42 -11.54 -4.75
C LEU A 200 -8.54 -12.33 -4.07
N PRO A 201 -8.96 -12.05 -2.81
CA PRO A 201 -10.05 -12.80 -2.20
C PRO A 201 -11.36 -12.65 -2.98
N LEU A 202 -11.72 -11.46 -3.45
CA LEU A 202 -12.93 -11.28 -4.23
C LEU A 202 -12.89 -12.01 -5.58
N SER A 203 -11.74 -12.06 -6.26
CA SER A 203 -11.60 -12.82 -7.50
C SER A 203 -11.75 -14.32 -7.30
N LEU A 204 -11.26 -14.85 -6.18
CA LEU A 204 -11.35 -16.26 -5.80
C LEU A 204 -12.71 -16.64 -5.20
N GLY A 205 -13.53 -15.66 -4.82
CA GLY A 205 -14.75 -15.90 -4.06
C GLY A 205 -14.45 -16.31 -2.61
N LEU A 206 -13.44 -15.73 -1.99
CA LEU A 206 -13.10 -15.99 -0.59
C LEU A 206 -13.41 -14.75 0.27
N PRO A 207 -13.91 -14.94 1.50
CA PRO A 207 -14.32 -13.83 2.33
C PRO A 207 -13.12 -13.09 2.94
N PHE A 208 -13.24 -11.76 3.05
CA PHE A 208 -12.24 -10.88 3.65
C PHE A 208 -12.76 -10.19 4.91
N VAL A 209 -11.85 -9.88 5.83
CA VAL A 209 -12.16 -9.15 7.06
C VAL A 209 -12.46 -7.67 6.74
N THR A 210 -13.50 -7.10 7.38
CA THR A 210 -13.90 -5.70 7.11
C THR A 210 -13.00 -4.68 7.79
N THR A 211 -12.27 -5.06 8.84
CA THR A 211 -11.38 -4.17 9.60
C THR A 211 -9.95 -4.66 9.54
N SER A 212 -9.00 -3.72 9.40
CA SER A 212 -7.58 -4.07 9.44
C SER A 212 -7.16 -4.60 10.81
N VAL A 213 -6.36 -5.66 10.82
CA VAL A 213 -5.75 -6.23 12.03
C VAL A 213 -4.67 -5.26 12.54
N LYS A 214 -4.80 -4.81 13.80
CA LYS A 214 -3.89 -3.84 14.42
C LYS A 214 -2.97 -4.47 15.47
N TYR A 215 -3.40 -5.57 16.09
CA TYR A 215 -2.72 -6.21 17.22
C TYR A 215 -2.57 -7.71 17.00
N HIS A 216 -1.55 -8.30 17.60
CA HIS A 216 -1.28 -9.75 17.50
C HIS A 216 -2.38 -10.59 18.17
N GLU A 217 -2.96 -10.09 19.27
CA GLU A 217 -4.07 -10.73 19.98
C GLU A 217 -5.32 -10.80 19.11
N GLN A 218 -5.58 -9.78 18.30
CA GLN A 218 -6.68 -9.78 17.32
C GLN A 218 -6.43 -10.85 16.26
N LEU A 219 -5.21 -10.94 15.71
CA LEU A 219 -4.85 -12.01 14.76
C LEU A 219 -5.05 -13.40 15.40
N HIS A 220 -4.59 -13.58 16.65
CA HIS A 220 -4.76 -14.82 17.40
C HIS A 220 -6.24 -15.19 17.53
N SER A 221 -7.10 -14.24 17.93
CA SER A 221 -8.55 -14.46 18.07
C SER A 221 -9.17 -14.94 16.75
N LEU A 222 -8.88 -14.25 15.65
CA LEU A 222 -9.39 -14.59 14.33
C LEU A 222 -8.87 -15.96 13.85
N ALA A 223 -7.58 -16.23 14.02
CA ALA A 223 -6.94 -17.49 13.62
C ALA A 223 -7.39 -18.71 14.45
N SER A 224 -7.85 -18.48 15.69
CA SER A 224 -8.39 -19.54 16.54
C SER A 224 -9.73 -20.09 16.04
N VAL A 225 -10.45 -19.31 15.23
CA VAL A 225 -11.79 -19.69 14.72
C VAL A 225 -11.76 -20.02 13.24
N HIS A 226 -10.87 -19.38 12.47
CA HIS A 226 -10.86 -19.49 11.02
C HIS A 226 -9.47 -19.86 10.47
N SER A 227 -9.44 -20.62 9.37
CA SER A 227 -8.22 -20.78 8.56
C SER A 227 -7.94 -19.49 7.83
N LEU A 228 -6.79 -18.84 8.07
CA LEU A 228 -6.51 -17.50 7.57
C LEU A 228 -5.39 -17.46 6.55
N VAL A 229 -5.61 -16.75 5.45
CA VAL A 229 -4.56 -16.14 4.62
C VAL A 229 -4.32 -14.73 5.17
N PHE A 230 -3.11 -14.44 5.60
CA PHE A 230 -2.78 -13.21 6.29
C PHE A 230 -1.89 -12.30 5.44
N ILE A 231 -2.39 -11.11 5.14
CA ILE A 231 -1.71 -10.09 4.32
C ILE A 231 -1.11 -9.04 5.25
N SER A 232 0.21 -9.04 5.36
CA SER A 232 0.88 -8.24 6.38
C SER A 232 2.14 -7.53 5.85
N SER A 233 2.89 -6.98 6.76
CA SER A 233 4.10 -6.21 6.50
C SER A 233 5.20 -6.60 7.48
N PRO A 234 6.49 -6.39 7.14
CA PRO A 234 7.59 -6.64 8.05
C PRO A 234 7.43 -5.97 9.42
N ALA A 235 6.91 -4.73 9.48
CA ALA A 235 6.75 -4.03 10.76
C ALA A 235 5.78 -4.70 11.73
N PHE A 236 4.77 -5.41 11.25
CA PHE A 236 3.89 -6.22 12.09
C PHE A 236 4.55 -7.57 12.42
N LEU A 237 5.11 -8.25 11.41
CA LEU A 237 5.66 -9.59 11.54
C LEU A 237 6.93 -9.65 12.41
N GLU A 238 7.80 -8.65 12.34
CA GLU A 238 9.02 -8.54 13.16
C GLU A 238 8.74 -8.38 14.66
N ARG A 239 7.51 -8.00 15.03
CA ARG A 239 7.10 -7.80 16.41
C ARG A 239 6.19 -8.90 16.93
N LEU A 240 6.01 -9.97 16.16
CA LEU A 240 5.17 -11.10 16.55
C LEU A 240 5.62 -11.67 17.89
N ASP A 241 4.67 -11.83 18.83
CA ASP A 241 4.96 -12.38 20.15
C ASP A 241 4.81 -13.91 20.13
N PRO A 242 5.92 -14.65 20.31
CA PRO A 242 5.89 -16.12 20.36
C PRO A 242 5.05 -16.67 21.53
N ALA A 243 4.86 -15.88 22.60
CA ALA A 243 4.12 -16.33 23.77
C ALA A 243 2.60 -16.44 23.52
N LEU A 244 2.09 -15.83 22.44
CA LEU A 244 0.68 -15.91 22.08
C LEU A 244 0.24 -17.29 21.57
N ASN A 245 1.17 -18.24 21.34
CA ASN A 245 0.84 -19.56 20.77
C ASN A 245 -0.10 -19.46 19.56
N MET A 246 0.28 -18.65 18.59
CA MET A 246 -0.52 -18.35 17.40
C MET A 246 -0.97 -19.65 16.70
N PRO A 247 -2.26 -19.80 16.37
CA PRO A 247 -2.71 -20.90 15.53
C PRO A 247 -2.02 -20.87 14.16
N LYS A 248 -1.87 -22.04 13.53
CA LYS A 248 -1.27 -22.11 12.20
C LYS A 248 -2.10 -21.33 11.20
N LEU A 249 -1.45 -20.44 10.47
CA LEU A 249 -2.04 -19.71 9.38
C LEU A 249 -1.96 -20.52 8.08
N ARG A 250 -2.90 -20.33 7.19
CA ARG A 250 -2.93 -21.01 5.89
C ARG A 250 -1.78 -20.50 5.00
N HIS A 251 -1.58 -19.21 5.00
CA HIS A 251 -0.50 -18.55 4.26
C HIS A 251 -0.24 -17.16 4.82
N VAL A 252 1.01 -16.69 4.75
CA VAL A 252 1.42 -15.36 5.19
C VAL A 252 2.10 -14.63 4.03
N PHE A 253 1.54 -13.50 3.62
CA PHE A 253 2.20 -12.58 2.70
C PHE A 253 2.83 -11.41 3.45
N SER A 254 3.98 -10.96 2.97
CA SER A 254 4.70 -9.79 3.46
C SER A 254 5.12 -8.90 2.30
N ALA A 255 4.77 -7.64 2.34
CA ALA A 255 5.28 -6.65 1.40
C ALA A 255 5.39 -5.27 2.06
N GLY A 256 5.84 -4.28 1.28
CA GLY A 256 6.03 -2.95 1.82
C GLY A 256 7.47 -2.69 2.25
N GLY A 257 8.26 -3.67 2.68
CA GLY A 257 9.65 -3.62 3.10
C GLY A 257 10.37 -4.96 2.99
N PRO A 258 11.69 -5.00 3.12
CA PRO A 258 12.42 -6.24 3.27
C PRO A 258 12.11 -6.87 4.63
N LEU A 259 11.76 -8.13 4.66
CA LEU A 259 11.62 -8.90 5.90
C LEU A 259 13.00 -9.49 6.26
N LYS A 260 13.42 -9.32 7.52
CA LYS A 260 14.67 -9.93 8.00
C LYS A 260 14.52 -11.45 8.08
N HIS A 261 15.59 -12.19 7.77
CA HIS A 261 15.57 -13.65 7.80
C HIS A 261 15.17 -14.21 9.18
N GLU A 262 15.65 -13.60 10.27
CA GLU A 262 15.27 -13.99 11.63
C GLU A 262 13.77 -13.82 11.87
N ALA A 263 13.18 -12.75 11.35
CA ALA A 263 11.75 -12.51 11.45
C ALA A 263 10.93 -13.50 10.60
N ALA A 264 11.39 -13.80 9.39
CA ALA A 264 10.77 -14.85 8.57
C ALA A 264 10.77 -16.21 9.27
N ARG A 265 11.89 -16.56 9.91
CA ARG A 265 12.00 -17.77 10.77
C ARG A 265 11.05 -17.73 11.95
N LEU A 266 10.97 -16.60 12.66
CA LEU A 266 10.06 -16.44 13.78
C LEU A 266 8.61 -16.66 13.36
N VAL A 267 8.18 -16.07 12.24
CA VAL A 267 6.83 -16.27 11.68
C VAL A 267 6.60 -17.74 11.33
N ALA A 268 7.56 -18.39 10.68
CA ALA A 268 7.45 -19.83 10.35
C ALA A 268 7.27 -20.71 11.59
N GLN A 269 8.00 -20.43 12.66
CA GLN A 269 7.90 -21.14 13.93
C GLN A 269 6.59 -20.87 14.66
N THR A 270 6.12 -19.62 14.63
CA THR A 270 4.95 -19.17 15.40
C THR A 270 3.65 -19.44 14.65
N CYS A 271 3.60 -19.18 13.35
CA CYS A 271 2.39 -19.27 12.52
C CYS A 271 2.36 -20.51 11.62
N GLY A 272 3.43 -21.30 11.57
CA GLY A 272 3.50 -22.55 10.79
C GLY A 272 3.69 -22.37 9.29
N ASP A 273 3.94 -21.15 8.80
CA ASP A 273 4.18 -20.84 7.38
C ASP A 273 5.37 -19.89 7.22
N VAL A 274 6.22 -20.14 6.21
CA VAL A 274 7.29 -19.22 5.83
C VAL A 274 6.70 -18.10 5.00
N PRO A 275 6.80 -16.82 5.45
CA PRO A 275 6.16 -15.73 4.73
C PRO A 275 6.61 -15.65 3.27
N THR A 276 5.64 -15.49 2.37
CA THR A 276 5.91 -15.12 0.99
C THR A 276 6.07 -13.61 0.89
N GLU A 277 7.29 -13.16 0.68
CA GLU A 277 7.58 -11.77 0.42
C GLU A 277 7.22 -11.40 -1.01
N ILE A 278 6.59 -10.24 -1.18
CA ILE A 278 6.18 -9.70 -2.48
C ILE A 278 6.98 -8.43 -2.77
N TYR A 279 7.62 -8.39 -3.92
CA TYR A 279 8.25 -7.20 -4.48
C TYR A 279 7.38 -6.63 -5.60
N GLY A 280 7.07 -5.36 -5.50
CA GLY A 280 6.28 -4.62 -6.48
C GLY A 280 6.16 -3.15 -6.14
N THR A 281 5.64 -2.37 -7.07
CA THR A 281 5.38 -0.94 -6.92
C THR A 281 3.94 -0.62 -7.34
N THR A 282 3.46 0.58 -7.05
CA THR A 282 2.12 0.99 -7.50
C THR A 282 2.06 1.05 -9.03
N GLU A 283 3.14 1.48 -9.66
CA GLU A 283 3.26 1.62 -11.10
C GLU A 283 3.22 0.26 -11.83
N THR A 284 3.91 -0.73 -11.26
CA THR A 284 4.12 -2.03 -11.91
C THR A 284 3.13 -3.11 -11.49
N GLY A 285 2.53 -3.02 -10.29
CA GLY A 285 1.93 -4.16 -9.63
C GLY A 285 3.01 -5.11 -9.11
N VAL A 286 2.68 -6.39 -8.95
CA VAL A 286 3.60 -7.43 -8.49
C VAL A 286 4.70 -7.69 -9.53
N ILE A 287 5.96 -7.66 -9.09
CA ILE A 287 7.13 -7.95 -9.93
C ILE A 287 7.67 -9.34 -9.64
N ALA A 288 7.86 -9.66 -8.37
CA ALA A 288 8.51 -10.89 -7.94
C ALA A 288 8.07 -11.30 -6.53
N PHE A 289 8.41 -12.53 -6.18
CA PHE A 289 8.21 -13.07 -4.84
C PHE A 289 9.42 -13.88 -4.38
N ARG A 290 9.52 -14.12 -3.07
CA ARG A 290 10.44 -15.08 -2.47
C ARG A 290 9.90 -15.63 -1.16
N GLN A 291 10.43 -16.79 -0.73
CA GLN A 291 10.29 -17.30 0.64
C GLN A 291 11.70 -17.55 1.21
N GLN A 292 12.00 -17.02 2.37
CA GLN A 292 13.35 -17.08 2.93
C GLN A 292 13.57 -18.37 3.74
N HIS A 293 13.72 -19.51 3.07
CA HIS A 293 14.11 -20.78 3.70
C HIS A 293 15.58 -20.75 4.19
N GLN A 294 16.41 -19.90 3.59
CA GLN A 294 17.80 -19.65 3.95
C GLN A 294 18.13 -18.14 3.80
N PRO A 295 19.21 -17.63 4.44
CA PRO A 295 19.51 -16.19 4.46
C PRO A 295 19.69 -15.55 3.09
N GLU A 296 20.29 -16.27 2.13
CA GLU A 296 20.60 -15.78 0.78
C GLU A 296 19.61 -16.33 -0.24
N GLN A 297 18.33 -16.00 -0.08
CA GLN A 297 17.29 -16.42 -1.00
C GLN A 297 17.05 -15.37 -2.10
N PHE A 298 17.17 -15.79 -3.36
CA PHE A 298 16.88 -14.95 -4.52
C PHE A 298 15.40 -14.67 -4.68
N TRP A 299 15.09 -13.55 -5.35
CA TRP A 299 13.76 -13.23 -5.81
C TRP A 299 13.45 -13.96 -7.10
N THR A 300 12.23 -14.45 -7.25
CA THR A 300 11.71 -15.11 -8.44
C THR A 300 10.75 -14.16 -9.15
N LEU A 301 10.98 -13.89 -10.43
CA LEU A 301 10.05 -13.10 -11.28
C LEU A 301 8.68 -13.76 -11.31
N PHE A 302 7.64 -12.92 -11.32
CA PHE A 302 6.26 -13.36 -11.24
C PHE A 302 5.51 -13.16 -12.56
N GLY A 303 4.71 -14.15 -12.97
CA GLY A 303 3.90 -14.08 -14.18
C GLY A 303 4.73 -13.91 -15.45
N GLU A 304 4.35 -12.97 -16.30
CA GLU A 304 5.01 -12.66 -17.58
C GLU A 304 6.00 -11.49 -17.48
N ASN A 305 6.46 -11.18 -16.27
CA ASN A 305 7.41 -10.10 -16.03
C ASN A 305 8.80 -10.46 -16.59
N VAL A 306 9.44 -9.52 -17.27
CA VAL A 306 10.80 -9.66 -17.81
C VAL A 306 11.60 -8.40 -17.52
N PHE A 307 12.85 -8.54 -17.08
CA PHE A 307 13.77 -7.42 -16.96
C PHE A 307 14.53 -7.18 -18.27
N SER A 308 14.70 -5.91 -18.60
CA SER A 308 15.55 -5.43 -19.68
C SER A 308 16.61 -4.50 -19.11
N LEU A 309 17.87 -4.75 -19.44
CA LEU A 309 19.00 -3.90 -19.06
C LEU A 309 19.32 -2.96 -20.21
N SER A 310 19.31 -1.65 -19.93
CA SER A 310 19.75 -0.65 -20.90
C SER A 310 21.28 -0.47 -20.88
N PRO A 311 21.91 0.05 -21.97
CA PRO A 311 23.36 0.24 -22.04
C PRO A 311 23.94 1.15 -20.97
N ASP A 312 23.15 2.05 -20.40
CA ASP A 312 23.49 2.96 -19.31
C ASP A 312 23.32 2.34 -17.91
N GLY A 313 23.03 1.01 -17.85
CA GLY A 313 22.94 0.26 -16.59
C GLY A 313 21.62 0.42 -15.85
N ASN A 314 20.59 1.02 -16.45
CA ASN A 314 19.26 1.06 -15.88
C ASN A 314 18.50 -0.23 -16.14
N THR A 315 17.78 -0.72 -15.13
CA THR A 315 16.90 -1.87 -15.26
C THR A 315 15.48 -1.40 -15.54
N SER A 316 14.88 -1.90 -16.61
CA SER A 316 13.47 -1.69 -16.93
C SER A 316 12.70 -3.00 -16.78
N LEU A 317 11.48 -2.93 -16.27
CA LEU A 317 10.52 -4.00 -16.23
C LEU A 317 9.65 -3.94 -17.49
N ILE A 318 9.54 -5.04 -18.21
CA ILE A 318 8.56 -5.26 -19.26
C ILE A 318 7.47 -6.13 -18.66
N SER A 319 6.23 -5.62 -18.65
CA SER A 319 5.10 -6.28 -17.99
C SER A 319 3.77 -5.84 -18.58
N PRO A 320 2.81 -6.75 -18.83
CA PRO A 320 1.46 -6.38 -19.23
C PRO A 320 0.67 -5.66 -18.12
N LEU A 321 1.16 -5.68 -16.86
CA LEU A 321 0.58 -4.92 -15.75
C LEU A 321 0.95 -3.43 -15.79
N VAL A 322 1.90 -3.03 -16.64
CA VAL A 322 2.33 -1.64 -16.83
C VAL A 322 1.60 -1.02 -18.02
N SER A 323 0.70 -0.12 -17.76
CA SER A 323 -0.11 0.54 -18.80
C SER A 323 0.25 2.03 -18.90
N PRO A 324 0.25 2.61 -20.11
CA PRO A 324 0.02 1.97 -21.42
C PRO A 324 1.29 1.41 -22.08
N SER A 325 2.48 1.68 -21.55
CA SER A 325 3.77 1.43 -22.25
C SER A 325 4.24 -0.02 -22.19
N CYS A 326 3.67 -0.85 -21.32
CA CYS A 326 4.16 -2.18 -20.95
C CYS A 326 5.63 -2.20 -20.49
N CYS A 327 6.24 -1.03 -20.23
CA CYS A 327 7.64 -0.88 -19.81
C CYS A 327 7.76 0.18 -18.72
N PHE A 328 8.54 -0.12 -17.67
CA PHE A 328 8.78 0.79 -16.56
C PHE A 328 10.24 0.72 -16.09
N THR A 329 10.92 1.87 -16.04
CA THR A 329 12.29 1.93 -15.52
C THR A 329 12.27 1.91 -13.99
N LEU A 330 12.95 0.94 -13.39
CA LEU A 330 13.00 0.74 -11.96
C LEU A 330 13.96 1.71 -11.29
N SER A 331 13.56 2.24 -10.15
CA SER A 331 14.44 3.00 -9.25
C SER A 331 15.26 2.09 -8.33
N ASP A 332 15.00 0.79 -8.38
CA ASP A 332 15.73 -0.21 -7.59
C ASP A 332 16.93 -0.74 -8.36
N GLU A 333 18.00 -1.05 -7.64
CA GLU A 333 19.18 -1.71 -8.18
C GLU A 333 19.02 -3.23 -8.11
N ILE A 334 19.14 -3.87 -9.26
CA ILE A 334 18.88 -5.30 -9.43
C ILE A 334 20.11 -5.97 -10.04
N ARG A 335 20.52 -7.10 -9.48
CA ARG A 335 21.55 -7.96 -10.03
C ARG A 335 20.94 -9.27 -10.52
N MET A 336 20.91 -9.42 -11.86
CA MET A 336 20.46 -10.65 -12.51
C MET A 336 21.44 -11.79 -12.29
N LEU A 337 20.95 -13.02 -12.16
CA LEU A 337 21.81 -14.20 -12.14
C LEU A 337 22.17 -14.60 -13.59
N PRO A 338 23.46 -14.74 -13.92
CA PRO A 338 23.90 -14.96 -15.32
C PRO A 338 23.32 -16.23 -15.98
N ALA A 339 23.03 -17.26 -15.20
CA ALA A 339 22.54 -18.55 -15.69
C ALA A 339 21.01 -18.72 -15.57
N ASP A 340 20.32 -17.78 -14.92
CA ASP A 340 18.90 -17.93 -14.63
C ASP A 340 18.19 -16.56 -14.69
N PRO A 341 17.55 -16.23 -15.80
CA PRO A 341 16.87 -14.94 -15.98
C PRO A 341 15.61 -14.77 -15.14
N CYS A 342 15.10 -15.84 -14.52
CA CYS A 342 13.93 -15.76 -13.64
C CYS A 342 14.29 -15.39 -12.21
N HIS A 343 15.57 -15.47 -11.84
CA HIS A 343 16.02 -15.16 -10.47
C HIS A 343 16.98 -13.96 -10.43
N PHE A 344 16.86 -13.16 -9.36
CA PHE A 344 17.68 -11.96 -9.18
C PHE A 344 17.88 -11.60 -7.70
N GLU A 345 18.83 -10.73 -7.45
CA GLU A 345 19.03 -10.07 -6.17
C GLU A 345 18.52 -8.62 -6.24
N LEU A 346 17.83 -8.21 -5.20
CA LEU A 346 17.39 -6.82 -5.02
C LEU A 346 18.39 -6.13 -4.07
N LEU A 347 19.19 -5.20 -4.59
CA LEU A 347 20.30 -4.57 -3.87
C LEU A 347 19.86 -3.30 -3.11
N GLY A 348 18.75 -2.67 -3.51
CA GLY A 348 18.24 -1.47 -2.85
C GLY A 348 17.71 -0.43 -3.82
N ARG A 349 17.50 0.81 -3.33
CA ARG A 349 16.95 1.92 -4.13
C ARG A 349 18.02 2.94 -4.50
N LYS A 350 17.93 3.44 -5.74
CA LYS A 350 18.79 4.50 -6.27
C LYS A 350 18.27 5.90 -5.87
N ASP A 351 17.00 6.04 -5.51
CA ASP A 351 16.37 7.32 -5.16
C ASP A 351 16.29 7.57 -3.64
N ARG A 352 15.83 8.77 -3.26
CA ARG A 352 15.67 9.16 -1.85
C ARG A 352 14.34 8.72 -1.22
N ILE A 353 13.65 7.73 -1.78
CA ILE A 353 12.47 7.13 -1.16
C ILE A 353 12.92 5.97 -0.28
N VAL A 354 12.63 6.07 1.00
CA VAL A 354 12.97 5.05 2.01
C VAL A 354 11.68 4.45 2.58
N LYS A 355 11.80 3.24 3.12
CA LYS A 355 10.71 2.59 3.85
C LYS A 355 10.95 2.70 5.34
N ILE A 356 10.01 3.31 6.06
CA ILE A 356 10.06 3.47 7.52
C ILE A 356 8.76 2.95 8.08
N ALA A 357 8.83 1.93 8.95
CA ALA A 357 7.66 1.23 9.48
C ALA A 357 6.61 0.94 8.38
N GLU A 358 7.08 0.37 7.26
CA GLU A 358 6.32 -0.07 6.07
C GLU A 358 5.73 1.05 5.19
N GLN A 359 5.85 2.28 5.59
CA GLN A 359 5.43 3.40 4.77
C GLN A 359 6.56 3.83 3.83
N ARG A 360 6.22 4.08 2.56
CA ARG A 360 7.12 4.76 1.62
C ARG A 360 7.23 6.22 2.06
N VAL A 361 8.44 6.66 2.37
CA VAL A 361 8.74 7.99 2.86
C VAL A 361 9.69 8.66 1.87
N SER A 362 9.26 9.73 1.27
CA SER A 362 10.14 10.58 0.45
C SER A 362 10.91 11.52 1.37
N LEU A 363 12.21 11.30 1.49
CA LEU A 363 13.07 12.23 2.23
C LEU A 363 13.08 13.60 1.57
N THR A 364 12.94 13.64 0.24
CA THR A 364 12.84 14.89 -0.53
C THR A 364 11.56 15.66 -0.19
N GLU A 365 10.42 14.97 -0.02
CA GLU A 365 9.17 15.61 0.39
C GLU A 365 9.31 16.28 1.77
N ILE A 366 9.84 15.54 2.75
CA ILE A 366 10.04 16.08 4.10
C ILE A 366 10.96 17.32 4.05
N GLU A 367 12.03 17.25 3.26
CA GLU A 367 12.97 18.36 3.08
C GLU A 367 12.30 19.59 2.47
N GLN A 368 11.47 19.39 1.42
CA GLN A 368 10.70 20.47 0.80
C GLN A 368 9.69 21.10 1.76
N ARG A 369 8.96 20.26 2.54
CA ARG A 369 8.00 20.75 3.54
C ARG A 369 8.69 21.56 4.65
N LEU A 370 9.86 21.13 5.08
CA LEU A 370 10.68 21.89 6.02
C LEU A 370 11.11 23.23 5.45
N CYS A 371 11.62 23.25 4.21
CA CYS A 371 12.06 24.47 3.55
C CYS A 371 10.93 25.46 3.20
N GLN A 372 9.66 25.02 3.24
CA GLN A 372 8.50 25.91 3.09
C GLN A 372 8.14 26.67 4.38
N LEU A 373 8.72 26.27 5.52
CA LEU A 373 8.48 26.94 6.78
C LEU A 373 9.37 28.19 6.92
N ASP A 374 8.80 29.32 7.29
CA ASP A 374 9.51 30.59 7.48
C ASP A 374 10.65 30.52 8.52
N LEU A 375 10.67 29.47 9.33
CA LEU A 375 11.66 29.23 10.37
C LEU A 375 13.00 28.70 9.83
N LEU A 376 13.03 28.22 8.58
CA LEU A 376 14.20 27.55 8.01
C LEU A 376 14.65 28.23 6.71
N SER A 377 15.95 28.37 6.55
CA SER A 377 16.56 28.79 5.28
C SER A 377 16.95 27.58 4.43
N GLU A 378 17.34 26.47 5.09
CA GLU A 378 17.74 25.24 4.41
C GLU A 378 17.48 24.03 5.32
N ALA A 379 17.17 22.89 4.70
CA ALA A 379 17.05 21.61 5.39
C ALA A 379 17.69 20.49 4.56
N SER A 380 18.21 19.47 5.23
CA SER A 380 18.61 18.20 4.62
C SER A 380 18.09 17.07 5.45
N VAL A 381 17.43 16.09 4.79
CA VAL A 381 16.77 14.98 5.46
C VAL A 381 17.46 13.68 5.04
N LEU A 382 17.72 12.81 6.01
CA LEU A 382 18.39 11.52 5.81
C LEU A 382 17.81 10.46 6.75
N THR A 383 18.22 9.22 6.56
CA THR A 383 17.90 8.15 7.49
C THR A 383 19.08 7.88 8.41
N VAL A 384 18.78 7.56 9.66
CA VAL A 384 19.76 7.09 10.64
C VAL A 384 19.29 5.77 11.25
N GLU A 385 20.22 4.84 11.42
CA GLU A 385 19.92 3.59 12.11
C GLU A 385 20.35 3.70 13.58
N LYS A 386 19.42 3.42 14.49
CA LYS A 386 19.66 3.37 15.94
C LYS A 386 19.01 2.13 16.53
N ARG A 387 19.80 1.27 17.19
CA ARG A 387 19.33 0.03 17.81
C ARG A 387 18.55 -0.88 16.85
N GLY A 388 19.08 -1.05 15.61
CA GLY A 388 18.46 -1.88 14.57
C GLY A 388 17.17 -1.34 13.97
N ARG A 389 16.86 -0.04 14.19
CA ARG A 389 15.69 0.62 13.58
C ARG A 389 16.12 1.84 12.79
N VAL A 390 15.45 2.02 11.65
CA VAL A 390 15.65 3.17 10.77
C VAL A 390 14.71 4.31 11.18
N TYR A 391 15.26 5.50 11.31
CA TYR A 391 14.53 6.72 11.65
C TYR A 391 14.86 7.82 10.65
N VAL A 392 13.95 8.76 10.47
CA VAL A 392 14.23 10.01 9.77
C VAL A 392 15.00 10.94 10.70
N ALA A 393 16.04 11.56 10.14
CA ALA A 393 16.82 12.62 10.78
C ALA A 393 16.83 13.86 9.87
N ALA A 394 16.92 15.04 10.45
CA ALA A 394 17.01 16.31 9.73
C ALA A 394 18.15 17.18 10.25
N VAL A 395 18.90 17.77 9.31
CA VAL A 395 19.88 18.82 9.54
C VAL A 395 19.27 20.13 9.04
N LEU A 396 19.25 21.16 9.87
CA LEU A 396 18.52 22.40 9.67
C LEU A 396 19.46 23.60 9.70
N VAL A 397 19.25 24.54 8.78
CA VAL A 397 19.79 25.89 8.83
C VAL A 397 18.62 26.82 9.12
N LEU A 398 18.70 27.58 10.19
CA LEU A 398 17.63 28.47 10.59
C LEU A 398 17.57 29.72 9.69
N SER A 399 16.38 30.23 9.49
CA SER A 399 16.18 31.59 9.01
C SER A 399 16.30 32.58 10.18
N ARG A 400 16.27 33.86 9.89
CA ARG A 400 16.23 34.90 10.93
C ARG A 400 15.05 34.74 11.90
N SER A 401 13.90 34.34 11.39
CA SER A 401 12.72 34.07 12.23
C SER A 401 12.91 32.81 13.11
N GLY A 402 13.61 31.79 12.57
CA GLY A 402 13.95 30.59 13.34
C GLY A 402 14.96 30.86 14.44
N GLU A 403 15.98 31.69 14.19
CA GLU A 403 16.95 32.15 15.20
C GLU A 403 16.26 32.93 16.31
N GLN A 404 15.39 33.85 15.97
CA GLN A 404 14.59 34.59 16.96
C GLN A 404 13.72 33.70 17.82
N LEU A 405 13.08 32.68 17.23
CA LEU A 405 12.28 31.72 17.99
C LEU A 405 13.16 30.86 18.90
N LEU A 406 14.33 30.43 18.41
CA LEU A 406 15.30 29.67 19.19
C LEU A 406 15.76 30.46 20.41
N ASP A 407 16.13 31.76 20.22
CA ASP A 407 16.57 32.62 21.30
C ASP A 407 15.46 32.94 22.32
N ALA A 408 14.24 33.13 21.85
CA ALA A 408 13.10 33.51 22.71
C ALA A 408 12.51 32.31 23.48
N GLN A 409 12.42 31.13 22.89
CA GLN A 409 11.67 29.99 23.42
C GLN A 409 12.49 28.69 23.57
N GLY A 410 13.72 28.69 23.07
CA GLY A 410 14.63 27.56 23.15
C GLY A 410 14.40 26.46 22.10
N GLN A 411 15.34 25.54 22.05
CA GLN A 411 15.39 24.49 21.03
C GLN A 411 14.18 23.54 21.06
N VAL A 412 13.66 23.22 22.25
CA VAL A 412 12.53 22.30 22.39
C VAL A 412 11.28 22.87 21.71
N ALA A 413 10.97 24.14 21.98
CA ALA A 413 9.82 24.82 21.40
C ALA A 413 9.92 24.95 19.88
N LEU A 414 11.12 25.28 19.37
CA LEU A 414 11.40 25.32 17.92
C LEU A 414 11.13 23.96 17.28
N LEU A 415 11.70 22.87 17.81
CA LEU A 415 11.55 21.54 17.23
C LEU A 415 10.10 21.01 17.34
N ASP A 416 9.38 21.35 18.39
CA ASP A 416 7.98 20.98 18.52
C ASP A 416 7.09 21.74 17.53
N ASN A 417 7.38 23.01 17.26
CA ASN A 417 6.73 23.78 16.21
C ASN A 417 6.94 23.14 14.83
N LEU A 418 8.19 22.81 14.49
CA LEU A 418 8.52 22.14 13.23
C LEU A 418 7.81 20.77 13.10
N ARG A 419 7.79 19.97 14.16
CA ARG A 419 7.06 18.70 14.16
C ARG A 419 5.57 18.89 13.97
N GLN A 420 4.97 19.86 14.65
CA GLN A 420 3.55 20.15 14.55
C GLN A 420 3.18 20.60 13.14
N SER A 421 3.98 21.45 12.53
CA SER A 421 3.80 21.89 11.15
C SER A 421 3.86 20.70 10.18
N LEU A 422 4.84 19.81 10.33
CA LEU A 422 4.97 18.63 9.48
C LEU A 422 3.82 17.60 9.66
N ARG A 423 3.19 17.52 10.83
CA ARG A 423 2.12 16.52 11.10
C ARG A 423 0.93 16.64 10.16
N SER A 424 0.67 17.81 9.61
CA SER A 424 -0.39 18.03 8.64
C SER A 424 -0.16 17.28 7.33
N TRP A 425 1.10 16.98 6.99
CA TRP A 425 1.53 16.42 5.71
C TRP A 425 2.14 15.02 5.85
N ILE A 426 2.95 14.83 6.87
CA ILE A 426 3.82 13.67 7.03
C ILE A 426 3.27 12.72 8.12
N SER A 427 3.34 11.41 7.88
CA SER A 427 2.92 10.43 8.86
C SER A 427 3.77 10.47 10.13
N PRO A 428 3.22 10.17 11.32
CA PRO A 428 3.95 10.21 12.59
C PRO A 428 5.25 9.38 12.59
N VAL A 429 5.26 8.25 11.88
CA VAL A 429 6.43 7.38 11.77
C VAL A 429 7.54 7.95 10.88
N ALA A 430 7.16 8.82 9.95
CA ALA A 430 8.06 9.48 9.00
C ALA A 430 8.54 10.87 9.48
N LEU A 431 8.00 11.36 10.59
CA LEU A 431 8.48 12.62 11.17
C LEU A 431 9.93 12.47 11.64
N PRO A 432 10.80 13.47 11.38
CA PRO A 432 12.16 13.43 11.86
C PRO A 432 12.22 13.26 13.38
N ARG A 433 12.95 12.24 13.82
CA ARG A 433 13.14 11.93 15.24
C ARG A 433 14.40 12.57 15.78
N TYR A 434 15.43 12.68 14.94
CA TYR A 434 16.72 13.27 15.28
C TYR A 434 16.92 14.55 14.50
N TRP A 435 17.40 15.59 15.17
CA TRP A 435 17.54 16.92 14.62
C TRP A 435 18.92 17.48 14.92
N ARG A 436 19.51 18.18 13.96
CA ARG A 436 20.73 18.99 14.15
C ARG A 436 20.49 20.37 13.56
N ILE A 437 20.83 21.39 14.32
CA ILE A 437 20.85 22.79 13.85
C ILE A 437 22.30 23.12 13.58
N VAL A 438 22.59 23.60 12.38
CA VAL A 438 23.93 23.95 11.92
C VAL A 438 23.92 25.31 11.24
N PRO A 439 25.06 26.04 11.21
CA PRO A 439 25.14 27.32 10.52
C PRO A 439 25.06 27.18 8.99
N ALA A 440 25.50 26.04 8.43
CA ALA A 440 25.42 25.71 7.02
C ALA A 440 25.42 24.19 6.83
N ILE A 441 24.76 23.68 5.78
CA ILE A 441 24.80 22.25 5.43
C ILE A 441 26.16 21.97 4.75
N PRO A 442 26.91 20.92 5.20
CA PRO A 442 28.19 20.57 4.60
C PRO A 442 28.09 20.23 3.12
N LEU A 443 28.99 20.80 2.34
CA LEU A 443 29.14 20.53 0.91
C LEU A 443 30.53 19.90 0.67
N ASN A 444 30.58 18.90 -0.20
CA ASN A 444 31.85 18.33 -0.63
C ASN A 444 32.59 19.27 -1.58
N GLN A 445 33.80 18.89 -2.00
CA GLN A 445 34.64 19.69 -2.92
C GLN A 445 34.00 20.01 -4.28
N GLN A 446 32.93 19.29 -4.65
CA GLN A 446 32.14 19.50 -5.87
C GLN A 446 30.88 20.35 -5.65
N GLY A 447 30.70 20.91 -4.46
CA GLY A 447 29.51 21.71 -4.11
C GLY A 447 28.25 20.87 -3.89
N LYS A 448 28.37 19.54 -3.77
CA LYS A 448 27.24 18.63 -3.47
C LYS A 448 27.18 18.33 -1.97
N ARG A 449 25.97 18.13 -1.44
CA ARG A 449 25.76 17.73 -0.05
C ARG A 449 26.45 16.39 0.22
N SER A 450 27.30 16.32 1.26
CA SER A 450 28.03 15.12 1.64
C SER A 450 27.17 14.23 2.53
N ALA A 451 26.66 13.13 1.97
CA ALA A 451 25.84 12.18 2.73
C ALA A 451 26.59 11.57 3.92
N ALA A 452 27.92 11.32 3.78
CA ALA A 452 28.74 10.77 4.85
C ALA A 452 28.86 11.74 6.03
N GLU A 453 29.22 13.02 5.76
CA GLU A 453 29.35 14.04 6.81
C GLU A 453 28.01 14.31 7.51
N LEU A 454 26.88 14.31 6.75
CA LEU A 454 25.55 14.44 7.34
C LEU A 454 25.23 13.27 8.27
N GLN A 455 25.64 12.05 7.91
CA GLN A 455 25.42 10.85 8.70
C GLN A 455 26.27 10.82 9.97
N GLU A 456 27.54 11.30 9.90
CA GLU A 456 28.42 11.42 11.05
C GLU A 456 27.87 12.34 12.15
N MET A 457 27.07 13.36 11.80
CA MET A 457 26.43 14.24 12.79
C MET A 457 25.46 13.51 13.73
N PHE A 458 25.07 12.29 13.40
CA PHE A 458 24.10 11.51 14.17
C PHE A 458 24.71 10.24 14.79
N LEU A 459 25.98 9.96 14.58
CA LEU A 459 26.68 8.88 15.28
C LEU A 459 26.94 9.27 16.74
#